data_00c84556a3157fa08f5cd381b8369e1b
#
_entry.id   00c84556a3157fa08f5cd381b8369e1b
#
_cell.length_a   1.000
_cell.length_b   1.000
_cell.length_c   1.000
_cell.angle_alpha   90.00
_cell.angle_beta   90.00
_cell.angle_gamma   90.00
#
_symmetry.space_group_name_H-M   'P 1'
#
loop_
_entity.id
_entity.type
_entity.pdbx_description
1 polymer ?
#
loop_
_entity_poly.entity_id
_entity_poly.type
_entity_poly.pdbx_seq_one_letter_code
_entity_poly.pdbx_strand_id
1 'polypeptide(L)'
;DHAVAEKKPFFLWYGVFLPHTPHNPPERLLKPYKELGLPISIAKYYAMCTWFDETCGQLIDILEKRNLRDDTIIVYVTDNGWIQNPERNGYAPRSKQTPYEGGIRTPIMFSWPNGGLKNGKRKDVVSSIDLFPTVLAATGARVPEGLPGLNLMDSLKEEKPVKRKGIFGETFAHDVADVENPEDSLVFRWTIEGKWKLLLTYDGEVNRYKSTHLRTEKRPQLFNLLKDPKEEENLAEDNPEVV
;
A
#
# COMPACT_ATOMS: atom_id res chain seq x y z
N ASP A 1 25.86 -10.85 -6.50
CA ASP A 1 26.96 -11.79 -6.84
C ASP A 1 27.84 -12.12 -5.64
N HIS A 2 28.23 -11.14 -4.80
CA HIS A 2 29.09 -11.36 -3.63
C HIS A 2 28.44 -12.33 -2.61
N ALA A 3 27.19 -12.10 -2.19
CA ALA A 3 26.50 -12.99 -1.25
C ALA A 3 26.40 -14.44 -1.76
N VAL A 4 26.13 -14.61 -3.05
CA VAL A 4 26.05 -15.93 -3.68
C VAL A 4 27.41 -16.63 -3.65
N ALA A 5 28.49 -15.92 -4.00
CA ALA A 5 29.84 -16.46 -3.97
C ALA A 5 30.26 -16.89 -2.55
N GLU A 6 29.85 -16.15 -1.54
CA GLU A 6 30.12 -16.43 -0.13
C GLU A 6 29.09 -17.35 0.54
N LYS A 7 28.09 -17.82 -0.21
CA LYS A 7 26.97 -18.63 0.32
C LYS A 7 26.26 -17.99 1.51
N LYS A 8 26.11 -16.66 1.47
CA LYS A 8 25.43 -15.88 2.51
C LYS A 8 24.01 -15.50 2.05
N PRO A 9 23.04 -15.41 2.96
CA PRO A 9 21.75 -14.83 2.65
C PRO A 9 21.90 -13.36 2.24
N PHE A 10 20.95 -12.86 1.45
CA PHE A 10 20.91 -11.44 1.05
C PHE A 10 19.53 -10.86 1.34
N PHE A 11 19.50 -9.56 1.54
CA PHE A 11 18.30 -8.74 1.55
C PHE A 11 18.45 -7.69 0.46
N LEU A 12 17.43 -7.56 -0.40
CA LEU A 12 17.40 -6.56 -1.45
C LEU A 12 16.13 -5.70 -1.28
N TRP A 13 16.32 -4.40 -1.09
CA TRP A 13 15.28 -3.39 -1.23
C TRP A 13 15.28 -2.87 -2.65
N TYR A 14 14.23 -3.21 -3.42
CA TYR A 14 14.07 -2.79 -4.80
C TYR A 14 13.03 -1.67 -4.89
N GLY A 15 13.43 -0.47 -4.48
CA GLY A 15 12.59 0.73 -4.49
C GLY A 15 12.83 1.54 -5.77
N VAL A 16 12.05 1.28 -6.81
CA VAL A 16 12.11 2.02 -8.06
C VAL A 16 11.15 3.20 -8.04
N PHE A 17 11.46 4.22 -8.86
CA PHE A 17 10.61 5.41 -8.96
C PHE A 17 9.29 5.16 -9.71
N LEU A 18 9.21 4.10 -10.51
CA LEU A 18 8.02 3.72 -11.27
C LEU A 18 6.88 3.25 -10.36
N PRO A 19 5.64 3.57 -10.64
CA PRO A 19 5.08 4.38 -11.72
C PRO A 19 4.87 5.86 -11.36
N HIS A 20 5.63 6.43 -10.43
CA HIS A 20 5.49 7.83 -9.99
C HIS A 20 5.61 8.83 -11.15
N THR A 21 5.01 10.02 -11.00
CA THR A 21 5.17 11.14 -11.93
C THR A 21 6.64 11.64 -11.98
N PRO A 22 7.11 12.16 -13.15
CA PRO A 22 6.38 12.40 -14.39
C PRO A 22 6.13 11.13 -15.19
N HIS A 23 4.91 11.00 -15.77
CA HIS A 23 4.58 9.86 -16.61
C HIS A 23 5.15 10.03 -18.00
N ASN A 24 6.30 9.43 -18.26
CA ASN A 24 7.06 9.49 -19.51
C ASN A 24 7.46 8.08 -20.00
N PRO A 25 6.51 7.17 -20.17
CA PRO A 25 6.80 5.80 -20.59
C PRO A 25 7.40 5.75 -22.00
N PRO A 26 8.20 4.71 -22.32
CA PRO A 26 8.62 4.45 -23.69
C PRO A 26 7.41 4.27 -24.62
N GLU A 27 7.52 4.78 -25.87
CA GLU A 27 6.41 4.74 -26.84
C GLU A 27 5.92 3.31 -27.12
N ARG A 28 6.81 2.31 -27.11
CA ARG A 28 6.43 0.89 -27.27
C ARG A 28 5.44 0.40 -26.23
N LEU A 29 5.49 0.94 -25.01
CA LEU A 29 4.56 0.60 -23.91
C LEU A 29 3.31 1.49 -23.91
N LEU A 30 3.43 2.70 -24.42
CA LEU A 30 2.32 3.65 -24.48
C LEU A 30 1.35 3.34 -25.63
N LYS A 31 1.88 2.92 -26.77
CA LYS A 31 1.11 2.68 -27.99
C LYS A 31 -0.12 1.78 -27.78
N PRO A 32 -0.02 0.60 -27.14
CA PRO A 32 -1.20 -0.26 -26.92
C PRO A 32 -2.32 0.44 -26.16
N TYR A 33 -2.01 1.27 -25.18
CA TYR A 33 -3.00 1.99 -24.39
C TYR A 33 -3.63 3.18 -25.13
N LYS A 34 -2.90 3.82 -26.03
CA LYS A 34 -3.47 4.81 -26.97
C LYS A 34 -4.48 4.18 -27.92
N GLU A 35 -4.18 3.00 -28.43
CA GLU A 35 -5.06 2.25 -29.34
C GLU A 35 -6.36 1.80 -28.68
N LEU A 36 -6.41 1.69 -27.32
CA LEU A 36 -7.64 1.46 -26.58
C LEU A 36 -8.53 2.70 -26.45
N GLY A 37 -8.12 3.86 -26.96
CA GLY A 37 -8.90 5.10 -26.86
C GLY A 37 -8.99 5.69 -25.46
N LEU A 38 -8.07 5.32 -24.54
CA LEU A 38 -8.04 5.86 -23.18
C LEU A 38 -7.61 7.32 -23.17
N PRO A 39 -8.06 8.12 -22.19
CA PRO A 39 -7.46 9.43 -21.92
C PRO A 39 -5.95 9.33 -21.82
N ILE A 40 -5.22 10.27 -22.42
CA ILE A 40 -3.77 10.19 -22.52
C ILE A 40 -3.06 10.10 -21.15
N SER A 41 -3.62 10.72 -20.11
CA SER A 41 -3.13 10.64 -18.73
C SER A 41 -3.23 9.22 -18.18
N ILE A 42 -4.35 8.53 -18.43
CA ILE A 42 -4.57 7.13 -18.05
C ILE A 42 -3.65 6.21 -18.85
N ALA A 43 -3.58 6.40 -20.17
CA ALA A 43 -2.72 5.59 -21.05
C ALA A 43 -1.25 5.66 -20.61
N LYS A 44 -0.75 6.86 -20.29
CA LYS A 44 0.61 7.05 -19.77
C LYS A 44 0.83 6.34 -18.44
N TYR A 45 -0.09 6.49 -17.50
CA TYR A 45 0.03 5.83 -16.19
C TYR A 45 0.04 4.31 -16.32
N TYR A 46 -0.84 3.72 -17.11
CA TYR A 46 -0.86 2.28 -17.35
C TYR A 46 0.44 1.79 -18.02
N ALA A 47 0.97 2.55 -18.96
CA ALA A 47 2.25 2.24 -19.58
C ALA A 47 3.42 2.32 -18.59
N MET A 48 3.38 3.24 -17.61
CA MET A 48 4.36 3.27 -16.49
C MET A 48 4.23 2.04 -15.60
N CYS A 49 3.01 1.58 -15.32
CA CYS A 49 2.78 0.33 -14.56
C CYS A 49 3.32 -0.89 -15.31
N THR A 50 3.10 -0.96 -16.63
CA THR A 50 3.68 -2.02 -17.48
C THR A 50 5.22 -1.96 -17.47
N TRP A 51 5.79 -0.76 -17.49
CA TRP A 51 7.24 -0.61 -17.41
C TRP A 51 7.78 -1.10 -16.06
N PHE A 52 7.08 -0.79 -14.98
CA PHE A 52 7.42 -1.33 -13.65
C PHE A 52 7.36 -2.87 -13.64
N ASP A 53 6.31 -3.45 -14.21
CA ASP A 53 6.14 -4.90 -14.30
C ASP A 53 7.29 -5.56 -15.07
N GLU A 54 7.72 -4.97 -16.20
CA GLU A 54 8.90 -5.44 -16.92
C GLU A 54 10.17 -5.45 -16.05
N THR A 55 10.36 -4.44 -15.20
CA THR A 55 11.55 -4.40 -14.31
C THR A 55 11.46 -5.47 -13.22
N CYS A 56 10.26 -5.76 -12.72
CA CYS A 56 10.03 -6.86 -11.78
C CYS A 56 10.31 -8.22 -12.45
N GLY A 57 9.85 -8.40 -13.70
CA GLY A 57 10.15 -9.59 -14.50
C GLY A 57 11.64 -9.81 -14.67
N GLN A 58 12.39 -8.77 -15.04
CA GLN A 58 13.86 -8.85 -15.15
C GLN A 58 14.53 -9.27 -13.84
N LEU A 59 14.04 -8.79 -12.70
CA LEU A 59 14.56 -9.18 -11.39
C LEU A 59 14.30 -10.67 -11.10
N ILE A 60 13.10 -11.14 -11.42
CA ILE A 60 12.73 -12.56 -11.27
C ILE A 60 13.59 -13.43 -12.17
N ASP A 61 13.77 -13.04 -13.44
CA ASP A 61 14.65 -13.74 -14.39
C ASP A 61 16.09 -13.88 -13.90
N ILE A 62 16.60 -12.85 -13.21
CA ILE A 62 17.93 -12.87 -12.60
C ILE A 62 18.00 -13.93 -11.48
N LEU A 63 16.96 -14.03 -10.64
CA LEU A 63 16.90 -15.05 -9.60
C LEU A 63 16.80 -16.46 -10.19
N GLU A 64 15.99 -16.66 -11.21
CA GLU A 64 15.83 -17.94 -11.90
C GLU A 64 17.13 -18.39 -12.56
N LYS A 65 17.80 -17.54 -13.33
CA LYS A 65 19.10 -17.83 -13.99
C LYS A 65 20.21 -18.17 -13.01
N ARG A 66 20.06 -17.79 -11.74
CA ARG A 66 21.01 -18.10 -10.66
C ARG A 66 20.56 -19.25 -9.77
N ASN A 67 19.43 -19.89 -10.06
CA ASN A 67 18.80 -20.92 -9.22
C ASN A 67 18.53 -20.46 -7.77
N LEU A 68 18.15 -19.18 -7.62
CA LEU A 68 17.86 -18.57 -6.32
C LEU A 68 16.37 -18.34 -6.11
N ARG A 69 15.53 -18.44 -7.16
CA ARG A 69 14.12 -18.08 -7.12
C ARG A 69 13.33 -18.85 -6.08
N ASP A 70 13.55 -20.14 -5.99
CA ASP A 70 12.76 -21.05 -5.15
C ASP A 70 13.00 -20.81 -3.65
N ASP A 71 14.21 -20.39 -3.29
CA ASP A 71 14.61 -20.09 -1.90
C ASP A 71 14.58 -18.58 -1.59
N THR A 72 14.05 -17.77 -2.49
CA THR A 72 13.92 -16.31 -2.28
C THR A 72 12.48 -15.94 -2.01
N ILE A 73 12.25 -15.26 -0.87
CA ILE A 73 10.98 -14.63 -0.55
C ILE A 73 10.92 -13.31 -1.30
N ILE A 74 9.92 -13.16 -2.18
CA ILE A 74 9.61 -11.89 -2.83
C ILE A 74 8.39 -11.31 -2.12
N VAL A 75 8.51 -10.10 -1.61
CA VAL A 75 7.43 -9.32 -1.04
C VAL A 75 7.19 -8.10 -1.92
N TYR A 76 5.98 -7.97 -2.43
CA TYR A 76 5.55 -6.78 -3.15
C TYR A 76 4.60 -5.96 -2.28
N VAL A 77 4.88 -4.68 -2.17
CA VAL A 77 4.05 -3.71 -1.46
C VAL A 77 4.22 -2.34 -2.13
N THR A 78 3.18 -1.53 -2.13
CA THR A 78 3.27 -0.12 -2.52
C THR A 78 3.15 0.78 -1.28
N ASP A 79 3.82 1.91 -1.31
CA ASP A 79 3.85 2.91 -0.22
C ASP A 79 2.48 3.56 0.00
N ASN A 80 1.74 3.81 -1.09
CA ASN A 80 0.39 4.39 -1.07
C ASN A 80 -0.44 3.93 -2.27
N GLY A 81 -1.74 4.19 -2.20
CA GLY A 81 -2.64 4.01 -3.32
C GLY A 81 -2.56 5.16 -4.34
N TRP A 82 -3.03 4.90 -5.55
CA TRP A 82 -3.06 5.86 -6.64
C TRP A 82 -4.26 5.62 -7.54
N ILE A 83 -5.05 6.65 -7.76
CA ILE A 83 -6.09 6.68 -8.78
C ILE A 83 -5.72 7.79 -9.77
N GLN A 84 -5.39 7.42 -11.00
CA GLN A 84 -4.98 8.40 -12.01
C GLN A 84 -6.16 9.31 -12.40
N ASN A 85 -5.93 10.62 -12.37
CA ASN A 85 -6.89 11.58 -12.86
C ASN A 85 -6.98 11.49 -14.41
N PRO A 86 -8.18 11.34 -15.00
CA PRO A 86 -8.34 11.19 -16.45
C PRO A 86 -8.06 12.49 -17.23
N GLU A 87 -8.24 13.65 -16.61
CA GLU A 87 -8.17 14.95 -17.27
C GLU A 87 -6.79 15.60 -17.20
N ARG A 88 -5.97 15.19 -16.22
CA ARG A 88 -4.65 15.82 -15.97
C ARG A 88 -3.65 14.81 -15.43
N ASN A 89 -2.37 15.17 -15.51
CA ASN A 89 -1.33 14.45 -14.77
C ASN A 89 -1.56 14.60 -13.26
N GLY A 90 -1.38 13.49 -12.52
CA GLY A 90 -1.55 13.43 -11.09
C GLY A 90 -2.74 12.54 -10.68
N TYR A 91 -3.00 12.50 -9.40
CA TYR A 91 -4.01 11.61 -8.81
C TYR A 91 -5.37 12.31 -8.65
N ALA A 92 -6.41 11.48 -8.63
CA ALA A 92 -7.78 11.88 -8.35
C ALA A 92 -7.99 12.18 -6.84
N PRO A 93 -9.06 12.90 -6.46
CA PRO A 93 -9.46 13.02 -5.06
C PRO A 93 -9.65 11.65 -4.38
N ARG A 94 -9.54 11.60 -3.05
CA ARG A 94 -9.66 10.37 -2.23
C ARG A 94 -8.69 9.26 -2.63
N SER A 95 -7.51 9.64 -3.11
CA SER A 95 -6.42 8.77 -3.53
C SER A 95 -5.16 9.10 -2.72
N LYS A 96 -3.97 9.13 -3.35
CA LYS A 96 -2.70 9.47 -2.68
C LYS A 96 -2.84 10.64 -1.71
N GLN A 97 -2.14 10.60 -0.56
CA GLN A 97 -2.16 11.59 0.51
C GLN A 97 -3.51 11.72 1.25
N THR A 98 -4.37 10.73 1.17
CA THR A 98 -5.64 10.71 1.89
C THR A 98 -5.84 9.40 2.64
N PRO A 99 -6.63 9.37 3.73
CA PRO A 99 -6.93 8.15 4.47
C PRO A 99 -8.01 7.28 3.82
N TYR A 100 -8.56 7.68 2.69
CA TYR A 100 -9.56 6.89 1.97
C TYR A 100 -8.95 5.62 1.35
N GLU A 101 -9.79 4.63 1.05
CA GLU A 101 -9.37 3.36 0.44
C GLU A 101 -8.48 3.55 -0.79
N GLY A 102 -8.78 4.55 -1.62
CA GLY A 102 -7.94 4.87 -2.78
C GLY A 102 -6.54 5.38 -2.43
N GLY A 103 -6.32 5.80 -1.19
CA GLY A 103 -5.02 6.27 -0.70
C GLY A 103 -4.25 5.24 0.13
N ILE A 104 -4.95 4.40 0.91
CA ILE A 104 -4.30 3.51 1.88
C ILE A 104 -4.42 2.02 1.55
N ARG A 105 -5.41 1.61 0.74
CA ARG A 105 -5.59 0.20 0.38
C ARG A 105 -4.65 -0.18 -0.75
N THR A 106 -3.52 -0.76 -0.39
CA THR A 106 -2.47 -1.17 -1.32
C THR A 106 -2.31 -2.69 -1.33
N PRO A 107 -1.80 -3.28 -2.42
CA PRO A 107 -1.51 -4.69 -2.47
C PRO A 107 -0.34 -5.04 -1.55
N ILE A 108 -0.47 -6.17 -0.84
CA ILE A 108 0.63 -6.85 -0.16
C ILE A 108 0.65 -8.28 -0.70
N MET A 109 1.71 -8.67 -1.40
CA MET A 109 1.82 -9.99 -2.01
C MET A 109 3.12 -10.66 -1.59
N PHE A 110 3.03 -11.97 -1.35
CA PHE A 110 4.18 -12.82 -1.02
C PHE A 110 4.32 -13.91 -2.07
N SER A 111 5.55 -14.19 -2.48
CA SER A 111 5.87 -15.29 -3.35
C SER A 111 7.15 -15.97 -2.88
N TRP A 112 7.03 -17.26 -2.53
CA TRP A 112 8.15 -18.09 -2.06
C TRP A 112 7.88 -19.55 -2.39
N PRO A 113 8.36 -20.09 -3.52
CA PRO A 113 8.07 -21.46 -3.96
C PRO A 113 8.38 -22.52 -2.91
N ASN A 114 9.59 -22.53 -2.35
CA ASN A 114 9.98 -23.50 -1.31
C ASN A 114 9.43 -23.18 0.09
N GLY A 115 8.77 -22.03 0.25
CA GLY A 115 8.24 -21.59 1.55
C GLY A 115 6.94 -22.27 1.99
N GLY A 116 6.32 -23.06 1.12
CA GLY A 116 5.04 -23.72 1.41
C GLY A 116 3.85 -22.77 1.51
N LEU A 117 3.94 -21.59 0.89
CA LEU A 117 2.83 -20.65 0.86
C LEU A 117 1.66 -21.18 0.03
N LYS A 118 0.45 -21.02 0.54
CA LYS A 118 -0.77 -21.36 -0.20
C LYS A 118 -1.09 -20.29 -1.24
N ASN A 119 -1.27 -20.72 -2.48
CA ASN A 119 -1.71 -19.84 -3.54
C ASN A 119 -3.15 -19.39 -3.28
N GLY A 120 -3.39 -18.08 -3.37
CA GLY A 120 -4.73 -17.51 -3.21
C GLY A 120 -4.72 -16.06 -2.74
N LYS A 121 -5.93 -15.48 -2.73
CA LYS A 121 -6.18 -14.11 -2.25
C LYS A 121 -6.82 -14.19 -0.86
N ARG A 122 -6.22 -13.51 0.11
CA ARG A 122 -6.75 -13.38 1.46
C ARG A 122 -7.66 -12.15 1.57
N LYS A 123 -8.63 -12.24 2.48
CA LYS A 123 -9.55 -11.13 2.78
C LYS A 123 -9.34 -10.55 4.18
N ASP A 124 -8.35 -11.07 4.88
CA ASP A 124 -8.00 -10.59 6.22
C ASP A 124 -7.53 -9.14 6.17
N VAL A 125 -7.83 -8.41 7.23
CA VAL A 125 -7.32 -7.05 7.42
C VAL A 125 -5.85 -7.14 7.84
N VAL A 126 -4.96 -6.69 6.97
CA VAL A 126 -3.51 -6.67 7.18
C VAL A 126 -2.96 -5.26 6.95
N SER A 127 -1.77 -4.99 7.45
CA SER A 127 -1.11 -3.70 7.33
C SER A 127 0.38 -3.88 7.01
N SER A 128 1.02 -2.86 6.47
CA SER A 128 2.46 -2.87 6.18
C SER A 128 3.34 -3.11 7.42
N ILE A 129 2.85 -2.78 8.62
CA ILE A 129 3.54 -3.09 9.89
C ILE A 129 3.70 -4.61 10.13
N ASP A 130 2.90 -5.44 9.46
CA ASP A 130 2.96 -6.90 9.56
C ASP A 130 4.11 -7.50 8.76
N LEU A 131 4.69 -6.74 7.82
CA LEU A 131 5.77 -7.23 6.97
C LEU A 131 7.01 -7.57 7.79
N PHE A 132 7.40 -6.72 8.73
CA PHE A 132 8.61 -6.91 9.52
C PHE A 132 8.58 -8.21 10.35
N PRO A 133 7.58 -8.46 11.24
CA PRO A 133 7.50 -9.72 11.98
C PRO A 133 7.32 -10.93 11.07
N THR A 134 6.63 -10.79 9.94
CA THR A 134 6.44 -11.90 8.98
C THR A 134 7.74 -12.31 8.29
N VAL A 135 8.54 -11.34 7.83
CA VAL A 135 9.82 -11.62 7.18
C VAL A 135 10.83 -12.21 8.18
N LEU A 136 10.88 -11.68 9.41
CA LEU A 136 11.75 -12.27 10.46
C LEU A 136 11.36 -13.73 10.72
N ALA A 137 10.08 -14.02 10.91
CA ALA A 137 9.62 -15.39 11.14
C ALA A 137 9.91 -16.31 9.94
N ALA A 138 9.71 -15.81 8.72
CA ALA A 138 9.96 -16.58 7.49
C ALA A 138 11.45 -16.94 7.31
N THR A 139 12.35 -16.08 7.76
CA THR A 139 13.81 -16.28 7.68
C THR A 139 14.40 -16.98 8.89
N GLY A 140 13.58 -17.37 9.89
CA GLY A 140 14.04 -17.99 11.13
C GLY A 140 14.73 -17.03 12.10
N ALA A 141 14.65 -15.72 11.86
CA ALA A 141 15.17 -14.71 12.77
C ALA A 141 14.24 -14.52 13.97
N ARG A 142 14.81 -14.09 15.10
CA ARG A 142 14.01 -13.79 16.29
C ARG A 142 13.07 -12.61 16.02
N VAL A 143 11.78 -12.82 16.25
CA VAL A 143 10.79 -11.74 16.23
C VAL A 143 10.82 -11.06 17.59
N PRO A 144 11.08 -9.74 17.67
CA PRO A 144 11.01 -8.99 18.93
C PRO A 144 9.61 -9.02 19.53
N GLU A 145 9.52 -9.00 20.86
CA GLU A 145 8.25 -8.85 21.57
C GLU A 145 7.74 -7.41 21.48
N GLY A 146 6.42 -7.22 21.60
CA GLY A 146 5.79 -5.91 21.66
C GLY A 146 5.68 -5.18 20.31
N LEU A 147 5.95 -5.85 19.19
CA LEU A 147 5.70 -5.27 17.86
C LEU A 147 4.20 -5.09 17.63
N PRO A 148 3.77 -3.94 17.05
CA PRO A 148 2.37 -3.70 16.71
C PRO A 148 1.87 -4.56 15.54
N GLY A 149 2.78 -5.03 14.68
CA GLY A 149 2.50 -5.89 13.54
C GLY A 149 2.36 -7.35 13.92
N LEU A 150 1.61 -8.10 13.13
CA LEU A 150 1.39 -9.53 13.31
C LEU A 150 2.25 -10.36 12.33
N ASN A 151 2.70 -11.52 12.79
CA ASN A 151 3.30 -12.50 11.91
C ASN A 151 2.20 -13.19 11.07
N LEU A 152 2.25 -13.05 9.76
CA LEU A 152 1.25 -13.58 8.82
C LEU A 152 1.56 -15.01 8.33
N MET A 153 2.65 -15.64 8.77
CA MET A 153 3.10 -16.94 8.20
C MET A 153 2.05 -18.03 8.32
N ASP A 154 1.30 -18.12 9.42
CA ASP A 154 0.23 -19.09 9.59
C ASP A 154 -0.93 -18.85 8.59
N SER A 155 -1.28 -17.60 8.34
CA SER A 155 -2.27 -17.25 7.33
C SER A 155 -1.77 -17.59 5.92
N LEU A 156 -0.50 -17.33 5.63
CA LEU A 156 0.10 -17.58 4.31
C LEU A 156 0.28 -19.07 4.01
N LYS A 157 0.62 -19.90 5.02
CA LYS A 157 0.89 -21.35 4.84
C LYS A 157 -0.34 -22.23 5.08
N GLU A 158 -1.18 -21.88 6.04
CA GLU A 158 -2.24 -22.77 6.53
C GLU A 158 -3.64 -22.16 6.37
N GLU A 159 -3.74 -20.99 5.75
CA GLU A 159 -5.00 -20.26 5.54
C GLU A 159 -5.74 -19.90 6.85
N LYS A 160 -5.02 -19.88 7.97
CA LYS A 160 -5.58 -19.47 9.25
C LYS A 160 -5.97 -17.99 9.21
N PRO A 161 -7.15 -17.62 9.73
CA PRO A 161 -7.56 -16.22 9.80
C PRO A 161 -6.58 -15.38 10.63
N VAL A 162 -6.30 -14.17 10.17
CA VAL A 162 -5.53 -13.19 10.95
C VAL A 162 -6.39 -12.71 12.11
N LYS A 163 -5.97 -12.99 13.33
CA LYS A 163 -6.68 -12.59 14.55
C LYS A 163 -6.36 -11.15 14.90
N ARG A 164 -7.10 -10.23 14.33
CA ARG A 164 -7.00 -8.79 14.59
C ARG A 164 -8.39 -8.20 14.71
N LYS A 165 -8.61 -7.36 15.76
CA LYS A 165 -9.85 -6.63 15.93
C LYS A 165 -10.01 -5.57 14.84
N GLY A 166 -8.97 -4.79 14.61
CA GLY A 166 -8.95 -3.75 13.60
C GLY A 166 -7.54 -3.23 13.31
N ILE A 167 -7.44 -2.32 12.38
CA ILE A 167 -6.24 -1.52 12.11
C ILE A 167 -6.58 -0.06 12.28
N PHE A 168 -5.58 0.74 12.60
CA PHE A 168 -5.72 2.18 12.70
C PHE A 168 -4.46 2.84 12.17
N GLY A 169 -4.58 4.12 11.83
CA GLY A 169 -3.47 4.92 11.37
C GLY A 169 -3.77 6.39 11.43
N GLU A 170 -2.75 7.14 11.12
CA GLU A 170 -2.74 8.59 11.11
C GLU A 170 -2.30 9.09 9.74
N THR A 171 -2.83 10.23 9.35
CA THR A 171 -2.42 10.94 8.13
C THR A 171 -2.01 12.33 8.55
N PHE A 172 -0.74 12.63 8.33
CA PHE A 172 -0.19 13.95 8.55
C PHE A 172 -0.25 14.78 7.28
N ALA A 173 -0.12 16.11 7.42
CA ALA A 173 0.15 16.97 6.30
C ALA A 173 1.43 16.47 5.58
N HIS A 174 1.44 16.56 4.26
CA HIS A 174 2.61 16.17 3.49
C HIS A 174 3.82 16.99 3.96
N ASP A 175 4.89 16.34 4.32
CA ASP A 175 6.03 16.88 5.05
C ASP A 175 5.62 17.41 6.44
N VAL A 176 5.71 16.59 7.46
CA VAL A 176 5.57 16.98 8.86
C VAL A 176 6.44 18.22 9.12
N ALA A 177 5.82 19.32 9.53
CA ALA A 177 6.48 20.60 9.61
C ALA A 177 7.45 20.70 10.79
N ASP A 178 7.16 19.98 11.88
CA ASP A 178 7.97 19.88 13.07
C ASP A 178 7.99 18.43 13.55
N VAL A 179 9.17 17.81 13.54
CA VAL A 179 9.34 16.40 13.96
C VAL A 179 9.26 16.22 15.48
N GLU A 180 9.49 17.28 16.25
CA GLU A 180 9.36 17.26 17.72
C GLU A 180 7.89 17.40 18.15
N ASN A 181 7.03 18.00 17.31
CA ASN A 181 5.61 18.18 17.53
C ASN A 181 4.81 17.72 16.29
N PRO A 182 4.84 16.44 15.92
CA PRO A 182 4.21 15.94 14.69
C PRO A 182 2.68 16.09 14.70
N GLU A 183 2.04 16.11 15.88
CA GLU A 183 0.61 16.28 16.06
C GLU A 183 0.09 17.60 15.50
N ASP A 184 0.90 18.64 15.44
CA ASP A 184 0.52 19.93 14.84
C ASP A 184 0.25 19.81 13.33
N SER A 185 0.80 18.77 12.71
CA SER A 185 0.60 18.42 11.29
C SER A 185 -0.42 17.31 11.08
N LEU A 186 -1.10 16.81 12.13
CA LEU A 186 -2.08 15.76 12.04
C LEU A 186 -3.34 16.24 11.30
N VAL A 187 -3.73 15.50 10.26
CA VAL A 187 -4.90 15.81 9.43
C VAL A 187 -6.05 14.84 9.68
N PHE A 188 -5.75 13.55 9.78
CA PHE A 188 -6.74 12.51 10.03
C PHE A 188 -6.21 11.45 10.99
N ARG A 189 -7.13 10.90 11.79
CA ARG A 189 -7.02 9.56 12.37
C ARG A 189 -8.07 8.67 11.76
N TRP A 190 -7.74 7.41 11.56
CA TRP A 190 -8.67 6.44 10.98
C TRP A 190 -8.52 5.06 11.62
N THR A 191 -9.62 4.33 11.61
CA THR A 191 -9.63 2.92 12.01
C THR A 191 -10.53 2.12 11.08
N ILE A 192 -10.15 0.85 10.87
CA ILE A 192 -10.98 -0.14 10.18
C ILE A 192 -11.20 -1.30 11.15
N GLU A 193 -12.47 -1.56 11.50
CA GLU A 193 -12.89 -2.69 12.31
C GLU A 193 -14.07 -3.40 11.66
N GLY A 194 -13.88 -4.67 11.30
CA GLY A 194 -14.87 -5.44 10.56
C GLY A 194 -15.21 -4.79 9.20
N LYS A 195 -16.48 -4.39 9.07
CA LYS A 195 -16.97 -3.69 7.86
C LYS A 195 -16.86 -2.17 7.94
N TRP A 196 -16.58 -1.63 9.12
CA TRP A 196 -16.63 -0.21 9.39
C TRP A 196 -15.25 0.44 9.23
N LYS A 197 -15.26 1.62 8.65
CA LYS A 197 -14.11 2.53 8.66
C LYS A 197 -14.56 3.89 9.18
N LEU A 198 -13.89 4.35 10.22
CA LEU A 198 -14.10 5.66 10.81
C LEU A 198 -12.93 6.58 10.50
N LEU A 199 -13.23 7.80 10.07
CA LEU A 199 -12.27 8.89 9.90
C LEU A 199 -12.61 10.03 10.84
N LEU A 200 -11.61 10.53 11.55
CA LEU A 200 -11.68 11.75 12.34
C LEU A 200 -10.76 12.80 11.73
N THR A 201 -11.27 14.01 11.54
CA THR A 201 -10.52 15.12 10.93
C THR A 201 -9.95 16.05 11.99
N TYR A 202 -8.69 16.43 11.81
CA TYR A 202 -7.94 17.38 12.65
C TYR A 202 -7.51 18.59 11.85
N ASP A 203 -7.12 19.69 12.53
CA ASP A 203 -6.81 20.94 11.84
C ASP A 203 -5.49 20.90 11.08
N GLY A 204 -4.47 20.22 11.58
CA GLY A 204 -3.13 20.22 10.99
C GLY A 204 -2.66 21.65 10.73
N GLU A 205 -2.69 22.51 11.77
CA GLU A 205 -2.44 23.96 11.65
C GLU A 205 -1.11 24.28 11.00
N VAL A 206 -0.09 23.48 11.35
CA VAL A 206 1.25 23.60 10.79
C VAL A 206 1.36 22.73 9.54
N ASN A 207 0.89 23.26 8.44
CA ASN A 207 0.84 22.59 7.15
C ASN A 207 1.48 23.45 6.05
N ARG A 208 2.62 23.01 5.52
CA ARG A 208 3.32 23.69 4.42
C ARG A 208 2.53 23.64 3.10
N TYR A 209 1.67 22.65 2.93
CA TYR A 209 0.92 22.38 1.69
C TYR A 209 -0.59 22.44 1.92
N LYS A 210 -1.08 23.56 2.48
CA LYS A 210 -2.52 23.76 2.81
C LYS A 210 -3.48 23.47 1.65
N SER A 211 -3.02 23.63 0.40
CA SER A 211 -3.82 23.41 -0.80
C SER A 211 -3.97 21.94 -1.20
N THR A 212 -3.11 21.03 -0.72
CA THR A 212 -3.12 19.63 -1.12
C THR A 212 -4.04 18.76 -0.25
N HIS A 213 -4.38 19.21 0.94
CA HIS A 213 -5.27 18.52 1.87
C HIS A 213 -6.60 19.26 1.99
N LEU A 214 -7.46 19.08 1.00
CA LEU A 214 -8.81 19.65 1.03
C LEU A 214 -9.62 18.97 2.14
N ARG A 215 -9.80 19.68 3.25
CA ARG A 215 -10.62 19.28 4.39
C ARG A 215 -12.03 19.82 4.19
N THR A 216 -12.77 19.19 3.31
CA THR A 216 -14.14 19.57 3.02
C THR A 216 -15.13 19.09 4.09
N GLU A 217 -14.79 18.01 4.81
CA GLU A 217 -15.62 17.44 5.86
C GLU A 217 -14.87 17.44 7.21
N LYS A 218 -15.41 18.18 8.19
CA LYS A 218 -14.85 18.27 9.55
C LYS A 218 -15.52 17.34 10.54
N ARG A 219 -16.72 16.84 10.21
CA ARG A 219 -17.45 15.89 11.04
C ARG A 219 -16.83 14.49 10.94
N PRO A 220 -17.04 13.61 11.91
CA PRO A 220 -16.69 12.19 11.76
C PRO A 220 -17.29 11.62 10.47
N GLN A 221 -16.54 10.75 9.80
CA GLN A 221 -17.00 10.06 8.61
C GLN A 221 -16.95 8.56 8.89
N LEU A 222 -18.08 7.89 8.73
CA LEU A 222 -18.22 6.44 8.93
C LEU A 222 -18.65 5.79 7.62
N PHE A 223 -17.92 4.77 7.17
CA PHE A 223 -18.20 4.06 5.94
C PHE A 223 -18.35 2.56 6.16
N ASN A 224 -19.25 1.94 5.41
CA ASN A 224 -19.39 0.49 5.36
C ASN A 224 -18.63 -0.06 4.15
N LEU A 225 -17.38 -0.44 4.30
CA LEU A 225 -16.49 -0.86 3.21
C LEU A 225 -16.97 -2.09 2.41
N LEU A 226 -17.90 -2.90 2.95
CA LEU A 226 -18.48 -4.03 2.21
C LEU A 226 -19.56 -3.59 1.23
N LYS A 227 -20.31 -2.53 1.55
CA LYS A 227 -21.40 -2.00 0.74
C LYS A 227 -20.95 -0.82 -0.11
N ASP A 228 -20.08 0.00 0.45
CA ASP A 228 -19.55 1.22 -0.13
C ASP A 228 -18.01 1.22 -0.09
N PRO A 229 -17.34 0.43 -0.93
CA PRO A 229 -15.88 0.38 -1.00
C PRO A 229 -15.24 1.66 -1.57
N LYS A 230 -16.03 2.60 -2.07
CA LYS A 230 -15.58 3.90 -2.58
C LYS A 230 -15.76 5.03 -1.57
N GLU A 231 -16.38 4.73 -0.41
CA GLU A 231 -16.57 5.69 0.68
C GLU A 231 -17.37 6.93 0.24
N GLU A 232 -18.43 6.72 -0.56
CA GLU A 232 -19.26 7.79 -1.12
C GLU A 232 -20.33 8.28 -0.13
N GLU A 233 -20.79 7.41 0.79
CA GLU A 233 -21.88 7.67 1.73
C GLU A 233 -21.37 7.72 3.18
N ASN A 234 -21.44 8.89 3.81
CA ASN A 234 -21.11 9.05 5.23
C ASN A 234 -22.28 8.62 6.12
N LEU A 235 -22.10 7.53 6.85
CA LEU A 235 -23.11 6.92 7.72
C LEU A 235 -22.97 7.30 9.20
N ALA A 236 -22.15 8.29 9.55
CA ALA A 236 -21.85 8.63 10.95
C ALA A 236 -23.08 9.11 11.73
N GLU A 237 -23.97 9.89 11.11
CA GLU A 237 -25.18 10.41 11.75
C GLU A 237 -26.22 9.29 12.00
N ASP A 238 -26.25 8.29 11.13
CA ASP A 238 -27.20 7.17 11.23
C ASP A 238 -26.71 6.04 12.17
N ASN A 239 -25.45 6.07 12.57
CA ASN A 239 -24.82 5.04 13.42
C ASN A 239 -23.95 5.65 14.53
N PRO A 240 -24.49 6.52 15.39
CA PRO A 240 -23.71 7.22 16.43
C PRO A 240 -23.07 6.27 17.45
N GLU A 241 -23.63 5.08 17.63
CA GLU A 241 -23.09 4.06 18.53
C GLU A 241 -21.83 3.36 17.98
N VAL A 242 -21.54 3.55 16.70
CA VAL A 242 -20.33 3.01 16.04
C VAL A 242 -19.21 4.05 16.03
N VAL A 243 -19.54 5.34 16.06
CA VAL A 243 -18.60 6.46 16.09
C VAL A 243 -17.98 6.62 17.47
#